data_681f5ae327163c2f08341b8c8b61ddc0
#
_entry.id   681f5ae327163c2f08341b8c8b61ddc0
#
_cell.length_a   1.000
_cell.length_b   1.000
_cell.length_c   1.000
_cell.angle_alpha   90.00
_cell.angle_beta   90.00
_cell.angle_gamma   90.00
#
_symmetry.space_group_name_H-M   'P 1'
#
loop_
_entity.id
_entity.type
_entity.pdbx_description
1 polymer ?
#
loop_
_entity_poly.entity_id
_entity_poly.type
_entity_poly.pdbx_seq_one_letter_code
_entity_poly.pdbx_strand_id
1 'polypeptide(L)'
;MTAKAALSGLKIGVIGAGNMGQALVRGLVEKSVYPQNISVFDIDRKKLDAVRKETHVRIAKSNRQCVSLSDVIILAVKPQILREVVEDIASGTDKESLVISIAAGVSLAKIESFFKKPVCLIRVMPNMPALVGAGMSAFSLGKHATARHRKIAEAILSAFGEYVPVPEKMLDLVTAVSGSGPAYFFLLAEKMIEAAYELGMKVDIAKKLVYQTAFGSGRILADSQEDPEDLIERVASKGGTTEAALKIFKKQGFGKVVHDAVRAAHRRSKEMREGV
;
A
#
# COMPACT_ATOMS: atom_id res chain seq x y z
N MET A 1 -22.99 5.25 -4.34
CA MET A 1 -22.73 5.91 -3.03
C MET A 1 -21.33 6.44 -3.11
N THR A 2 -21.09 7.75 -2.91
CA THR A 2 -19.75 8.33 -2.97
C THR A 2 -18.89 7.87 -1.77
N ALA A 3 -17.57 7.85 -1.90
CA ALA A 3 -16.63 7.50 -0.80
C ALA A 3 -16.91 8.35 0.46
N LYS A 4 -17.19 9.63 0.30
CA LYS A 4 -17.56 10.56 1.37
C LYS A 4 -18.82 10.11 2.13
N ALA A 5 -19.84 9.62 1.41
CA ALA A 5 -21.08 9.13 2.04
C ALA A 5 -20.86 7.80 2.80
N ALA A 6 -19.96 6.93 2.29
CA ALA A 6 -19.64 5.67 2.95
C ALA A 6 -18.86 5.84 4.26
N LEU A 7 -18.10 6.93 4.41
CA LEU A 7 -17.29 7.24 5.60
C LEU A 7 -17.96 8.25 6.54
N SER A 8 -19.13 8.80 6.15
CA SER A 8 -19.82 9.81 6.95
C SER A 8 -20.23 9.27 8.32
N GLY A 9 -19.79 9.96 9.38
CA GLY A 9 -20.10 9.61 10.77
C GLY A 9 -19.31 8.42 11.33
N LEU A 10 -18.56 7.67 10.51
CA LEU A 10 -17.73 6.57 10.99
C LEU A 10 -16.54 7.08 11.78
N LYS A 11 -16.25 6.38 12.88
CA LYS A 11 -15.04 6.58 13.70
C LYS A 11 -14.01 5.55 13.30
N ILE A 12 -12.80 6.00 12.97
CA ILE A 12 -11.72 5.16 12.46
C ILE A 12 -10.56 5.16 13.46
N GLY A 13 -10.18 3.97 13.92
CA GLY A 13 -9.02 3.76 14.74
C GLY A 13 -7.84 3.23 13.91
N VAL A 14 -6.67 3.82 14.04
CA VAL A 14 -5.45 3.36 13.38
C VAL A 14 -4.46 2.95 14.46
N ILE A 15 -4.11 1.67 14.49
CA ILE A 15 -3.10 1.12 15.38
C ILE A 15 -1.81 0.91 14.60
N GLY A 16 -0.80 1.71 14.94
CA GLY A 16 0.47 1.82 14.22
C GLY A 16 0.57 3.13 13.43
N ALA A 17 1.49 4.01 13.84
CA ALA A 17 1.80 5.29 13.19
C ALA A 17 3.13 5.24 12.43
N GLY A 18 3.46 4.09 11.83
CA GLY A 18 4.55 3.97 10.86
C GLY A 18 4.22 4.69 9.55
N ASN A 19 5.12 4.62 8.56
CA ASN A 19 4.95 5.30 7.27
C ASN A 19 3.57 5.06 6.65
N MET A 20 3.12 3.80 6.60
CA MET A 20 1.83 3.46 6.00
C MET A 20 0.64 3.93 6.86
N GLY A 21 0.71 3.81 8.19
CA GLY A 21 -0.34 4.33 9.07
C GLY A 21 -0.50 5.85 8.95
N GLN A 22 0.61 6.58 8.86
CA GLN A 22 0.60 8.03 8.61
C GLN A 22 0.01 8.38 7.24
N ALA A 23 0.38 7.65 6.18
CA ALA A 23 -0.18 7.85 4.84
C ALA A 23 -1.71 7.67 4.84
N LEU A 24 -2.19 6.62 5.49
CA LEU A 24 -3.62 6.34 5.67
C LEU A 24 -4.34 7.51 6.37
N VAL A 25 -3.79 7.97 7.49
CA VAL A 25 -4.39 9.07 8.27
C VAL A 25 -4.44 10.36 7.44
N ARG A 26 -3.35 10.72 6.74
CA ARG A 26 -3.32 11.89 5.84
C ARG A 26 -4.38 11.79 4.75
N GLY A 27 -4.38 10.70 4.01
CA GLY A 27 -5.34 10.49 2.93
C GLY A 27 -6.79 10.55 3.40
N LEU A 28 -7.11 10.00 4.57
CA LEU A 28 -8.45 10.09 5.16
C LEU A 28 -8.85 11.52 5.49
N VAL A 29 -7.95 12.31 6.08
CA VAL A 29 -8.20 13.73 6.40
C VAL A 29 -8.38 14.56 5.13
N GLU A 30 -7.52 14.36 4.13
CA GLU A 30 -7.60 15.03 2.83
C GLU A 30 -8.90 14.72 2.07
N LYS A 31 -9.41 13.48 2.18
CA LYS A 31 -10.68 13.03 1.57
C LYS A 31 -11.91 13.32 2.43
N SER A 32 -11.79 14.24 3.38
CA SER A 32 -12.90 14.79 4.16
C SER A 32 -13.45 13.90 5.29
N VAL A 33 -12.64 13.01 5.85
CA VAL A 33 -12.94 12.45 7.17
C VAL A 33 -12.52 13.47 8.22
N TYR A 34 -13.45 13.85 9.09
CA TYR A 34 -13.13 14.82 10.14
C TYR A 34 -12.04 14.29 11.08
N PRO A 35 -10.98 15.06 11.38
CA PRO A 35 -9.88 14.62 12.24
C PRO A 35 -10.32 14.08 13.60
N GLN A 36 -11.37 14.64 14.20
CA GLN A 36 -11.92 14.17 15.47
C GLN A 36 -12.57 12.78 15.39
N ASN A 37 -12.87 12.28 14.21
CA ASN A 37 -13.37 10.93 13.97
C ASN A 37 -12.24 9.91 13.73
N ILE A 38 -10.99 10.36 13.70
CA ILE A 38 -9.83 9.48 13.56
C ILE A 38 -9.08 9.43 14.90
N SER A 39 -8.87 8.23 15.41
CA SER A 39 -8.06 7.97 16.61
C SER A 39 -6.82 7.17 16.21
N VAL A 40 -5.66 7.58 16.68
CA VAL A 40 -4.38 6.92 16.34
C VAL A 40 -3.67 6.50 17.62
N PHE A 41 -3.08 5.30 17.61
CA PHE A 41 -2.18 4.83 18.65
C PHE A 41 -0.93 4.20 18.06
N ASP A 42 0.21 4.48 18.67
CA ASP A 42 1.50 3.82 18.47
C ASP A 42 2.26 3.85 19.82
N ILE A 43 3.17 2.92 20.02
CA ILE A 43 4.06 2.92 21.20
C ILE A 43 5.12 4.05 21.12
N ASP A 44 5.42 4.51 19.91
CA ASP A 44 6.38 5.57 19.63
C ASP A 44 5.70 6.95 19.67
N ARG A 45 5.92 7.66 20.75
CA ARG A 45 5.41 9.02 20.98
C ARG A 45 5.80 10.00 19.89
N LYS A 46 7.01 9.91 19.36
CA LYS A 46 7.48 10.85 18.30
C LYS A 46 6.64 10.73 17.05
N LYS A 47 6.26 9.50 16.68
CA LYS A 47 5.36 9.27 15.54
C LYS A 47 3.96 9.83 15.80
N LEU A 48 3.43 9.65 16.99
CA LEU A 48 2.14 10.20 17.38
C LEU A 48 2.12 11.73 17.35
N ASP A 49 3.17 12.37 17.87
CA ASP A 49 3.30 13.83 17.85
C ASP A 49 3.40 14.38 16.41
N ALA A 50 4.14 13.68 15.52
CA ALA A 50 4.24 14.04 14.12
C ALA A 50 2.87 13.99 13.42
N VAL A 51 2.15 12.87 13.56
CA VAL A 51 0.80 12.70 12.99
C VAL A 51 -0.16 13.75 13.52
N ARG A 52 -0.19 13.97 14.84
CA ARG A 52 -1.07 14.95 15.46
C ARG A 52 -0.81 16.37 14.99
N LYS A 53 0.47 16.76 14.86
CA LYS A 53 0.87 18.09 14.40
C LYS A 53 0.38 18.35 12.97
N GLU A 54 0.44 17.33 12.14
CA GLU A 54 0.11 17.46 10.71
C GLU A 54 -1.40 17.35 10.45
N THR A 55 -2.07 16.43 11.13
CA THR A 55 -3.45 16.03 10.77
C THR A 55 -4.50 16.39 11.81
N HIS A 56 -4.10 16.84 13.00
CA HIS A 56 -4.97 17.20 14.12
C HIS A 56 -5.90 16.08 14.61
N VAL A 57 -5.59 14.82 14.32
CA VAL A 57 -6.36 13.66 14.76
C VAL A 57 -6.23 13.41 16.27
N ARG A 58 -7.14 12.62 16.80
CA ARG A 58 -7.12 12.22 18.20
C ARG A 58 -6.00 11.21 18.46
N ILE A 59 -5.21 11.39 19.49
CA ILE A 59 -4.25 10.40 19.97
C ILE A 59 -4.89 9.59 21.10
N ALA A 60 -4.98 8.29 20.90
CA ALA A 60 -5.43 7.35 21.94
C ALA A 60 -4.27 7.04 22.92
N LYS A 61 -4.62 6.65 24.15
CA LYS A 61 -3.64 6.31 25.20
C LYS A 61 -3.20 4.85 25.17
N SER A 62 -3.95 3.99 24.45
CA SER A 62 -3.67 2.55 24.29
C SER A 62 -4.39 1.99 23.06
N ASN A 63 -4.01 0.77 22.63
CA ASN A 63 -4.75 0.02 21.59
C ASN A 63 -6.24 -0.12 21.97
N ARG A 64 -6.53 -0.51 23.22
CA ARG A 64 -7.91 -0.70 23.70
C ARG A 64 -8.73 0.58 23.63
N GLN A 65 -8.15 1.72 24.01
CA GLN A 65 -8.85 3.00 23.87
C GLN A 65 -9.06 3.36 22.40
N CYS A 66 -8.08 3.10 21.53
CA CYS A 66 -8.24 3.33 20.09
C CYS A 66 -9.43 2.53 19.54
N VAL A 67 -9.55 1.26 19.93
CA VAL A 67 -10.65 0.38 19.52
C VAL A 67 -12.00 0.86 20.09
N SER A 68 -12.07 1.17 21.38
CA SER A 68 -13.34 1.60 22.03
C SER A 68 -13.92 2.90 21.45
N LEU A 69 -13.11 3.66 20.74
CA LEU A 69 -13.51 4.91 20.08
C LEU A 69 -13.84 4.72 18.57
N SER A 70 -13.87 3.47 18.06
CA SER A 70 -13.83 3.24 16.61
C SER A 70 -14.82 2.19 16.14
N ASP A 71 -15.48 2.48 15.01
CA ASP A 71 -16.32 1.53 14.28
C ASP A 71 -15.48 0.70 13.29
N VAL A 72 -14.37 1.31 12.79
CA VAL A 72 -13.40 0.69 11.89
C VAL A 72 -12.02 0.73 12.53
N ILE A 73 -11.35 -0.40 12.58
CA ILE A 73 -10.02 -0.58 13.19
C ILE A 73 -9.04 -0.94 12.09
N ILE A 74 -8.02 -0.11 11.89
CA ILE A 74 -6.95 -0.37 10.92
C ILE A 74 -5.69 -0.81 11.66
N LEU A 75 -5.25 -2.04 11.39
CA LEU A 75 -4.03 -2.63 11.94
C LEU A 75 -2.86 -2.33 10.99
N ALA A 76 -2.12 -1.26 11.31
CA ALA A 76 -0.96 -0.77 10.54
C ALA A 76 0.37 -1.08 11.22
N VAL A 77 0.43 -2.17 11.96
CA VAL A 77 1.61 -2.64 12.68
C VAL A 77 2.41 -3.66 11.88
N LYS A 78 3.66 -3.88 12.27
CA LYS A 78 4.50 -4.92 11.66
C LYS A 78 3.93 -6.32 11.91
N PRO A 79 4.08 -7.29 10.98
CA PRO A 79 3.57 -8.65 11.14
C PRO A 79 3.99 -9.34 12.44
N GLN A 80 5.22 -9.09 12.89
CA GLN A 80 5.82 -9.72 14.08
C GLN A 80 5.09 -9.41 15.39
N ILE A 81 4.46 -8.23 15.49
CA ILE A 81 3.74 -7.80 16.69
C ILE A 81 2.23 -7.86 16.53
N LEU A 82 1.75 -8.26 15.33
CA LEU A 82 0.31 -8.26 15.02
C LEU A 82 -0.49 -9.14 15.97
N ARG A 83 0.04 -10.31 16.33
CA ARG A 83 -0.60 -11.23 17.26
C ARG A 83 -0.85 -10.57 18.62
N GLU A 84 0.18 -9.98 19.21
CA GLU A 84 0.11 -9.30 20.50
C GLU A 84 -0.94 -8.17 20.49
N VAL A 85 -0.91 -7.36 19.43
CA VAL A 85 -1.87 -6.26 19.25
C VAL A 85 -3.29 -6.78 19.13
N VAL A 86 -3.53 -7.83 18.33
CA VAL A 86 -4.87 -8.40 18.16
C VAL A 86 -5.38 -9.02 19.45
N GLU A 87 -4.55 -9.78 20.19
CA GLU A 87 -4.92 -10.35 21.50
C GLU A 87 -5.26 -9.26 22.52
N ASP A 88 -4.55 -8.13 22.53
CA ASP A 88 -4.84 -6.99 23.41
C ASP A 88 -6.20 -6.34 23.11
N ILE A 89 -6.58 -6.22 21.85
CA ILE A 89 -7.85 -5.55 21.45
C ILE A 89 -9.04 -6.50 21.33
N ALA A 90 -8.83 -7.80 21.30
CA ALA A 90 -9.87 -8.78 20.97
C ALA A 90 -11.13 -8.65 21.85
N SER A 91 -10.99 -8.40 23.14
CA SER A 91 -12.12 -8.25 24.07
C SER A 91 -12.97 -7.00 23.78
N GLY A 92 -12.31 -5.91 23.34
CA GLY A 92 -12.97 -4.62 23.06
C GLY A 92 -13.45 -4.47 21.62
N THR A 93 -13.13 -5.40 20.72
CA THR A 93 -13.60 -5.36 19.33
C THR A 93 -15.01 -5.94 19.26
N ASP A 94 -16.01 -5.14 18.85
CA ASP A 94 -17.37 -5.62 18.68
C ASP A 94 -17.50 -6.49 17.42
N LYS A 95 -18.52 -7.36 17.41
CA LYS A 95 -18.79 -8.24 16.26
C LYS A 95 -19.15 -7.48 14.96
N GLU A 96 -19.68 -6.26 15.11
CA GLU A 96 -20.02 -5.37 14.00
C GLU A 96 -18.87 -4.44 13.57
N SER A 97 -17.78 -4.38 14.37
CA SER A 97 -16.62 -3.57 14.03
C SER A 97 -15.90 -4.16 12.82
N LEU A 98 -15.55 -3.31 11.86
CA LEU A 98 -14.70 -3.70 10.74
C LEU A 98 -13.22 -3.62 11.14
N VAL A 99 -12.52 -4.73 11.01
CA VAL A 99 -11.06 -4.77 11.15
C VAL A 99 -10.41 -4.83 9.77
N ILE A 100 -9.50 -3.94 9.50
CA ILE A 100 -8.68 -3.91 8.27
C ILE A 100 -7.23 -4.12 8.65
N SER A 101 -6.63 -5.20 8.17
CA SER A 101 -5.19 -5.47 8.39
C SER A 101 -4.40 -5.16 7.13
N ILE A 102 -3.35 -4.34 7.27
CA ILE A 102 -2.37 -4.07 6.20
C ILE A 102 -1.04 -4.79 6.44
N ALA A 103 -0.99 -5.73 7.39
CA ALA A 103 0.21 -6.50 7.70
C ALA A 103 0.52 -7.50 6.58
N ALA A 104 1.72 -7.36 5.99
CA ALA A 104 2.18 -8.28 4.94
C ALA A 104 2.41 -9.69 5.48
N GLY A 105 2.12 -10.71 4.67
CA GLY A 105 2.45 -12.11 5.00
C GLY A 105 1.58 -12.77 6.08
N VAL A 106 0.53 -12.12 6.61
CA VAL A 106 -0.37 -12.74 7.62
C VAL A 106 -1.73 -13.00 6.98
N SER A 107 -2.17 -14.26 6.97
CA SER A 107 -3.45 -14.65 6.35
C SER A 107 -4.66 -14.23 7.17
N LEU A 108 -5.82 -14.10 6.51
CA LEU A 108 -7.11 -13.87 7.18
C LEU A 108 -7.37 -14.91 8.27
N ALA A 109 -7.21 -16.20 7.95
CA ALA A 109 -7.41 -17.28 8.92
C ALA A 109 -6.50 -17.14 10.15
N LYS A 110 -5.23 -16.74 9.95
CA LYS A 110 -4.28 -16.54 11.04
C LYS A 110 -4.70 -15.35 11.91
N ILE A 111 -5.10 -14.23 11.32
CA ILE A 111 -5.57 -13.05 12.07
C ILE A 111 -6.85 -13.38 12.84
N GLU A 112 -7.81 -14.04 12.21
CA GLU A 112 -9.05 -14.49 12.85
C GLU A 112 -8.77 -15.39 14.06
N SER A 113 -7.78 -16.28 13.97
CA SER A 113 -7.38 -17.16 15.08
C SER A 113 -6.89 -16.40 16.31
N PHE A 114 -6.30 -15.23 16.15
CA PHE A 114 -5.84 -14.38 17.26
C PHE A 114 -7.00 -13.72 18.01
N PHE A 115 -8.10 -13.41 17.31
CA PHE A 115 -9.31 -12.85 17.94
C PHE A 115 -10.07 -13.86 18.80
N LYS A 116 -9.93 -15.16 18.52
CA LYS A 116 -10.68 -16.26 19.21
C LYS A 116 -12.20 -16.10 19.17
N LYS A 117 -12.73 -15.28 18.27
CA LYS A 117 -14.15 -15.03 18.03
C LYS A 117 -14.36 -14.58 16.58
N PRO A 118 -15.60 -14.70 16.03
CA PRO A 118 -15.93 -14.13 14.73
C PRO A 118 -15.67 -12.62 14.70
N VAL A 119 -15.05 -12.13 13.62
CA VAL A 119 -14.74 -10.72 13.39
C VAL A 119 -14.91 -10.38 11.92
N CYS A 120 -15.44 -9.18 11.61
CA CYS A 120 -15.52 -8.68 10.25
C CYS A 120 -14.12 -8.20 9.85
N LEU A 121 -13.38 -9.03 9.11
CA LEU A 121 -11.98 -8.80 8.78
C LEU A 121 -11.79 -8.59 7.27
N ILE A 122 -10.95 -7.63 6.92
CA ILE A 122 -10.46 -7.42 5.55
C ILE A 122 -8.94 -7.36 5.59
N ARG A 123 -8.29 -8.12 4.72
CA ARG A 123 -6.85 -8.08 4.53
C ARG A 123 -6.53 -7.23 3.32
N VAL A 124 -5.61 -6.29 3.48
CA VAL A 124 -5.18 -5.35 2.43
C VAL A 124 -3.68 -5.44 2.25
N MET A 125 -3.23 -5.38 1.01
CA MET A 125 -1.83 -5.21 0.63
C MET A 125 -1.68 -3.89 -0.11
N PRO A 126 -1.33 -2.80 0.58
CA PRO A 126 -1.01 -1.51 -0.02
C PRO A 126 0.44 -1.47 -0.51
N ASN A 127 0.84 -0.37 -1.14
CA ASN A 127 2.23 -0.12 -1.52
C ASN A 127 2.70 1.30 -1.15
N MET A 128 4.01 1.52 -1.24
CA MET A 128 4.66 2.76 -0.79
C MET A 128 4.14 4.05 -1.46
N PRO A 129 3.76 4.09 -2.75
CA PRO A 129 3.19 5.29 -3.37
C PRO A 129 1.92 5.85 -2.70
N ALA A 130 1.28 5.09 -1.80
CA ALA A 130 0.21 5.60 -0.92
C ALA A 130 0.64 6.82 -0.10
N LEU A 131 1.94 6.98 0.20
CA LEU A 131 2.50 8.16 0.89
C LEU A 131 2.24 9.49 0.16
N VAL A 132 2.02 9.43 -1.14
CA VAL A 132 1.76 10.58 -2.01
C VAL A 132 0.38 10.50 -2.69
N GLY A 133 -0.53 9.70 -2.15
CA GLY A 133 -1.89 9.56 -2.69
C GLY A 133 -1.99 8.78 -4.01
N ALA A 134 -0.90 8.16 -4.46
CA ALA A 134 -0.81 7.37 -5.71
C ALA A 134 -0.56 5.89 -5.44
N GLY A 135 -1.10 5.37 -4.33
CA GLY A 135 -0.95 3.98 -3.95
C GLY A 135 -1.78 3.03 -4.81
N MET A 136 -1.37 1.77 -4.83
CA MET A 136 -2.19 0.65 -5.27
C MET A 136 -2.41 -0.31 -4.12
N SER A 137 -3.67 -0.64 -3.85
CA SER A 137 -4.04 -1.57 -2.78
C SER A 137 -4.83 -2.74 -3.34
N ALA A 138 -4.44 -3.97 -3.02
CA ALA A 138 -5.32 -5.11 -3.23
C ALA A 138 -5.90 -5.59 -1.90
N PHE A 139 -7.16 -6.05 -1.90
CA PHE A 139 -7.80 -6.49 -0.68
C PHE A 139 -8.63 -7.76 -0.86
N SER A 140 -8.78 -8.50 0.24
CA SER A 140 -9.62 -9.70 0.33
C SER A 140 -10.50 -9.65 1.56
N LEU A 141 -11.73 -10.12 1.39
CA LEU A 141 -12.72 -10.18 2.46
C LEU A 141 -12.55 -11.46 3.28
N GLY A 142 -12.57 -11.32 4.61
CA GLY A 142 -12.70 -12.44 5.54
C GLY A 142 -14.13 -13.00 5.55
N LYS A 143 -14.30 -14.15 6.21
CA LYS A 143 -15.55 -14.93 6.22
C LYS A 143 -16.78 -14.14 6.68
N HIS A 144 -16.61 -13.23 7.64
CA HIS A 144 -17.71 -12.47 8.25
C HIS A 144 -17.83 -11.04 7.69
N ALA A 145 -16.97 -10.64 6.76
CA ALA A 145 -17.07 -9.34 6.11
C ALA A 145 -18.25 -9.31 5.12
N THR A 146 -19.06 -8.27 5.21
CA THR A 146 -20.27 -8.09 4.39
C THR A 146 -20.01 -7.12 3.23
N ALA A 147 -21.01 -6.98 2.33
CA ALA A 147 -20.98 -5.98 1.26
C ALA A 147 -20.88 -4.53 1.79
N ARG A 148 -21.43 -4.26 2.99
CA ARG A 148 -21.26 -2.96 3.67
C ARG A 148 -19.80 -2.73 4.06
N HIS A 149 -19.15 -3.74 4.67
CA HIS A 149 -17.75 -3.66 5.07
C HIS A 149 -16.83 -3.48 3.87
N ARG A 150 -17.13 -4.16 2.76
CA ARG A 150 -16.43 -3.96 1.48
C ARG A 150 -16.49 -2.51 1.03
N LYS A 151 -17.68 -1.89 0.98
CA LYS A 151 -17.84 -0.48 0.57
C LYS A 151 -17.08 0.49 1.47
N ILE A 152 -17.05 0.23 2.78
CA ILE A 152 -16.27 1.04 3.73
C ILE A 152 -14.77 0.91 3.43
N ALA A 153 -14.27 -0.33 3.23
CA ALA A 153 -12.87 -0.55 2.88
C ALA A 153 -12.49 0.13 1.56
N GLU A 154 -13.30 -0.01 0.51
CA GLU A 154 -13.10 0.65 -0.77
C GLU A 154 -13.02 2.17 -0.62
N ALA A 155 -13.90 2.77 0.20
CA ALA A 155 -13.89 4.20 0.48
C ALA A 155 -12.63 4.64 1.27
N ILE A 156 -12.14 3.82 2.20
CA ILE A 156 -10.89 4.06 2.92
C ILE A 156 -9.71 3.96 1.95
N LEU A 157 -9.64 2.91 1.13
CA LEU A 157 -8.53 2.67 0.21
C LEU A 157 -8.43 3.75 -0.87
N SER A 158 -9.59 4.25 -1.38
CA SER A 158 -9.61 5.36 -2.33
C SER A 158 -9.03 6.67 -1.79
N ALA A 159 -8.84 6.78 -0.47
CA ALA A 159 -8.26 7.97 0.14
C ALA A 159 -6.76 8.14 -0.14
N PHE A 160 -6.07 7.09 -0.56
CA PHE A 160 -4.62 7.12 -0.79
C PHE A 160 -4.17 6.43 -2.09
N GLY A 161 -5.10 6.19 -3.02
CA GLY A 161 -4.82 5.67 -4.36
C GLY A 161 -5.93 4.78 -4.92
N GLU A 162 -5.54 3.90 -5.84
CA GLU A 162 -6.43 2.93 -6.46
C GLU A 162 -6.50 1.63 -5.67
N TYR A 163 -7.55 0.84 -5.90
CA TYR A 163 -7.74 -0.42 -5.22
C TYR A 163 -8.39 -1.47 -6.12
N VAL A 164 -8.13 -2.75 -5.80
CA VAL A 164 -8.74 -3.90 -6.48
C VAL A 164 -9.08 -5.01 -5.50
N PRO A 165 -10.29 -5.59 -5.53
CA PRO A 165 -10.61 -6.81 -4.80
C PRO A 165 -9.97 -8.01 -5.50
N VAL A 166 -9.33 -8.89 -4.73
CA VAL A 166 -8.73 -10.13 -5.23
C VAL A 166 -9.01 -11.29 -4.27
N PRO A 167 -9.03 -12.55 -4.75
CA PRO A 167 -8.98 -13.71 -3.86
C PRO A 167 -7.73 -13.67 -2.98
N GLU A 168 -7.82 -14.07 -1.72
CA GLU A 168 -6.70 -13.97 -0.76
C GLU A 168 -5.41 -14.66 -1.28
N LYS A 169 -5.55 -15.80 -1.96
CA LYS A 169 -4.41 -16.52 -2.57
C LYS A 169 -3.58 -15.69 -3.55
N MET A 170 -4.15 -14.60 -4.08
CA MET A 170 -3.45 -13.69 -5.01
C MET A 170 -2.63 -12.62 -4.28
N LEU A 171 -2.85 -12.37 -2.99
CA LEU A 171 -2.17 -11.31 -2.27
C LEU A 171 -0.64 -11.50 -2.17
N ASP A 172 -0.15 -12.74 -2.23
CA ASP A 172 1.29 -12.99 -2.31
C ASP A 172 1.88 -12.56 -3.66
N LEU A 173 1.13 -12.77 -4.74
CA LEU A 173 1.53 -12.28 -6.07
C LEU A 173 1.40 -10.75 -6.16
N VAL A 174 0.34 -10.19 -5.59
CA VAL A 174 0.21 -8.72 -5.44
C VAL A 174 1.39 -8.13 -4.69
N THR A 175 1.84 -8.78 -3.62
CA THR A 175 3.04 -8.34 -2.88
C THR A 175 4.26 -8.28 -3.79
N ALA A 176 4.46 -9.28 -4.64
CA ALA A 176 5.59 -9.31 -5.57
C ALA A 176 5.50 -8.24 -6.68
N VAL A 177 4.30 -8.00 -7.22
CA VAL A 177 4.10 -7.09 -8.36
C VAL A 177 3.94 -5.64 -7.91
N SER A 178 3.06 -5.39 -6.94
CA SER A 178 2.67 -4.04 -6.49
C SER A 178 3.36 -3.64 -5.20
N GLY A 179 3.46 -4.53 -4.21
CA GLY A 179 4.11 -4.23 -2.93
C GLY A 179 5.61 -3.97 -3.09
N SER A 180 6.31 -4.85 -3.80
CA SER A 180 7.74 -4.74 -4.12
C SER A 180 8.01 -3.87 -5.36
N GLY A 181 7.03 -3.71 -6.23
CA GLY A 181 7.13 -3.01 -7.52
C GLY A 181 7.78 -1.63 -7.46
N PRO A 182 7.47 -0.76 -6.50
CA PRO A 182 8.13 0.54 -6.40
C PRO A 182 9.65 0.46 -6.35
N ALA A 183 10.22 -0.56 -5.69
CA ALA A 183 11.66 -0.75 -5.63
C ALA A 183 12.28 -1.09 -7.00
N TYR A 184 11.53 -1.76 -7.89
CA TYR A 184 12.00 -2.06 -9.25
C TYR A 184 12.14 -0.79 -10.09
N PHE A 185 11.16 0.13 -9.99
CA PHE A 185 11.23 1.44 -10.65
C PHE A 185 12.34 2.31 -10.07
N PHE A 186 12.54 2.29 -8.75
CA PHE A 186 13.63 3.04 -8.10
C PHE A 186 14.99 2.51 -8.53
N LEU A 187 15.17 1.19 -8.64
CA LEU A 187 16.39 0.59 -9.14
C LEU A 187 16.67 1.00 -10.59
N LEU A 188 15.66 0.98 -11.46
CA LEU A 188 15.82 1.46 -12.84
C LEU A 188 16.24 2.93 -12.89
N ALA A 189 15.58 3.78 -12.09
CA ALA A 189 15.91 5.20 -12.00
C ALA A 189 17.35 5.42 -11.50
N GLU A 190 17.79 4.67 -10.48
CA GLU A 190 19.17 4.69 -9.99
C GLU A 190 20.16 4.39 -11.12
N LYS A 191 19.96 3.30 -11.86
CA LYS A 191 20.87 2.89 -12.95
C LYS A 191 20.88 3.87 -14.12
N MET A 192 19.76 4.51 -14.42
CA MET A 192 19.72 5.59 -15.43
C MET A 192 20.52 6.82 -14.97
N ILE A 193 20.46 7.18 -13.69
CA ILE A 193 21.25 8.30 -13.14
C ILE A 193 22.75 7.98 -13.17
N GLU A 194 23.15 6.77 -12.77
CA GLU A 194 24.54 6.30 -12.81
C GLU A 194 25.09 6.37 -14.24
N ALA A 195 24.38 5.80 -15.22
CA ALA A 195 24.80 5.83 -16.62
C ALA A 195 24.92 7.26 -17.17
N ALA A 196 23.99 8.15 -16.83
CA ALA A 196 24.07 9.55 -17.23
C ALA A 196 25.29 10.26 -16.63
N TYR A 197 25.62 9.95 -15.38
CA TYR A 197 26.82 10.48 -14.72
C TYR A 197 28.12 9.98 -15.39
N GLU A 198 28.20 8.70 -15.69
CA GLU A 198 29.35 8.11 -16.40
C GLU A 198 29.59 8.72 -17.80
N LEU A 199 28.50 9.19 -18.46
CA LEU A 199 28.51 9.91 -19.72
C LEU A 199 28.80 11.43 -19.57
N GLY A 200 29.11 11.89 -18.36
CA GLY A 200 29.53 13.28 -18.08
C GLY A 200 28.41 14.23 -17.67
N MET A 201 27.20 13.74 -17.41
CA MET A 201 26.11 14.59 -16.92
C MET A 201 26.27 14.84 -15.42
N LYS A 202 26.00 16.08 -14.97
CA LYS A 202 25.92 16.38 -13.53
C LYS A 202 24.77 15.61 -12.86
N VAL A 203 25.03 15.03 -11.70
CA VAL A 203 24.08 14.17 -10.97
C VAL A 203 22.73 14.85 -10.72
N ASP A 204 22.72 16.14 -10.35
CA ASP A 204 21.48 16.85 -10.08
C ASP A 204 20.62 17.03 -11.34
N ILE A 205 21.26 17.21 -12.50
CA ILE A 205 20.56 17.27 -13.79
C ILE A 205 19.99 15.88 -14.12
N ALA A 206 20.80 14.83 -14.00
CA ALA A 206 20.38 13.45 -14.24
C ALA A 206 19.19 13.07 -13.38
N LYS A 207 19.22 13.36 -12.06
CA LYS A 207 18.10 13.13 -11.14
C LYS A 207 16.82 13.83 -11.61
N LYS A 208 16.90 15.12 -11.94
CA LYS A 208 15.74 15.89 -12.39
C LYS A 208 15.12 15.31 -13.65
N LEU A 209 15.92 14.92 -14.62
CA LEU A 209 15.46 14.30 -15.86
C LEU A 209 14.82 12.94 -15.61
N VAL A 210 15.50 12.06 -14.88
CA VAL A 210 15.02 10.69 -14.62
C VAL A 210 13.75 10.69 -13.79
N TYR A 211 13.67 11.51 -12.72
CA TYR A 211 12.48 11.57 -11.87
C TYR A 211 11.26 12.08 -12.64
N GLN A 212 11.42 13.13 -13.43
CA GLN A 212 10.32 13.68 -14.22
C GLN A 212 9.88 12.70 -15.33
N THR A 213 10.83 12.00 -15.96
CA THR A 213 10.54 10.98 -16.97
C THR A 213 9.78 9.80 -16.36
N ALA A 214 10.22 9.31 -15.20
CA ALA A 214 9.54 8.22 -14.48
C ALA A 214 8.11 8.60 -14.08
N PHE A 215 7.92 9.81 -13.53
CA PHE A 215 6.60 10.34 -13.17
C PHE A 215 5.68 10.45 -14.39
N GLY A 216 6.15 11.07 -15.47
CA GLY A 216 5.35 11.27 -16.69
C GLY A 216 4.99 9.95 -17.37
N SER A 217 5.94 9.02 -17.47
CA SER A 217 5.70 7.69 -18.05
C SER A 217 4.71 6.87 -17.22
N GLY A 218 4.86 6.88 -15.89
CA GLY A 218 3.90 6.22 -15.00
C GLY A 218 2.49 6.79 -15.11
N ARG A 219 2.38 8.11 -15.26
CA ARG A 219 1.09 8.78 -15.46
C ARG A 219 0.45 8.40 -16.80
N ILE A 220 1.22 8.34 -17.89
CA ILE A 220 0.72 7.89 -19.19
C ILE A 220 0.19 6.46 -19.10
N LEU A 221 0.93 5.55 -18.47
CA LEU A 221 0.50 4.16 -18.24
C LEU A 221 -0.82 4.07 -17.45
N ALA A 222 -1.00 4.94 -16.46
CA ALA A 222 -2.20 4.92 -15.63
C ALA A 222 -3.42 5.56 -16.33
N ASP A 223 -3.21 6.65 -17.08
CA ASP A 223 -4.29 7.46 -17.66
C ASP A 223 -4.76 6.93 -19.02
N SER A 224 -3.85 6.40 -19.88
CA SER A 224 -4.19 6.00 -21.24
C SER A 224 -4.89 4.65 -21.34
N GLN A 225 -4.65 3.75 -20.40
CA GLN A 225 -5.10 2.34 -20.46
C GLN A 225 -4.61 1.58 -21.72
N GLU A 226 -3.61 2.12 -22.42
CA GLU A 226 -2.97 1.48 -23.56
C GLU A 226 -2.03 0.36 -23.11
N ASP A 227 -1.83 -0.65 -23.94
CA ASP A 227 -0.86 -1.69 -23.66
C ASP A 227 0.57 -1.11 -23.63
N PRO A 228 1.42 -1.53 -22.68
CA PRO A 228 2.81 -1.05 -22.60
C PRO A 228 3.60 -1.25 -23.89
N GLU A 229 3.30 -2.28 -24.68
CA GLU A 229 3.94 -2.57 -25.96
C GLU A 229 3.66 -1.46 -26.96
N ASP A 230 2.42 -1.01 -27.08
CA ASP A 230 2.02 0.10 -27.97
C ASP A 230 2.69 1.41 -27.58
N LEU A 231 2.78 1.69 -26.26
CA LEU A 231 3.47 2.87 -25.76
C LEU A 231 4.98 2.84 -26.07
N ILE A 232 5.60 1.67 -26.01
CA ILE A 232 7.01 1.48 -26.38
C ILE A 232 7.21 1.78 -27.86
N GLU A 233 6.35 1.24 -28.75
CA GLU A 233 6.42 1.47 -30.20
C GLU A 233 6.27 2.96 -30.55
N ARG A 234 5.40 3.68 -29.88
CA ARG A 234 5.22 5.14 -30.07
C ARG A 234 6.45 5.98 -29.76
N VAL A 235 7.28 5.53 -28.84
CA VAL A 235 8.53 6.23 -28.46
C VAL A 235 9.71 5.76 -29.29
N ALA A 236 9.68 4.52 -29.80
CA ALA A 236 10.78 3.88 -30.51
C ALA A 236 10.70 4.11 -32.04
N SER A 237 11.19 5.26 -32.51
CA SER A 237 11.34 5.48 -33.94
C SER A 237 12.41 4.58 -34.56
N LYS A 238 12.17 4.13 -35.79
CA LYS A 238 13.12 3.27 -36.56
C LYS A 238 14.50 3.97 -36.72
N GLY A 239 15.57 3.30 -36.34
CA GLY A 239 16.92 3.85 -36.36
C GLY A 239 17.23 4.86 -35.26
N GLY A 240 16.28 5.12 -34.34
CA GLY A 240 16.40 6.10 -33.27
C GLY A 240 17.16 5.59 -32.03
N THR A 241 17.40 6.51 -31.11
CA THR A 241 18.12 6.23 -29.85
C THR A 241 17.37 5.24 -28.96
N THR A 242 16.04 5.32 -28.93
CA THR A 242 15.18 4.41 -28.16
C THR A 242 15.29 2.99 -28.70
N GLU A 243 15.22 2.80 -30.02
CA GLU A 243 15.39 1.47 -30.63
C GLU A 243 16.76 0.85 -30.29
N ALA A 244 17.83 1.65 -30.33
CA ALA A 244 19.18 1.20 -29.97
C ALA A 244 19.24 0.73 -28.50
N ALA A 245 18.66 1.50 -27.57
CA ALA A 245 18.61 1.13 -26.15
C ALA A 245 17.79 -0.16 -25.92
N LEU A 246 16.62 -0.28 -26.53
CA LEU A 246 15.76 -1.46 -26.40
C LEU A 246 16.41 -2.74 -26.95
N LYS A 247 17.21 -2.63 -28.02
CA LYS A 247 18.03 -3.75 -28.53
C LYS A 247 19.01 -4.27 -27.48
N ILE A 248 19.63 -3.38 -26.68
CA ILE A 248 20.52 -3.78 -25.59
C ILE A 248 19.73 -4.47 -24.49
N PHE A 249 18.61 -3.89 -24.00
CA PHE A 249 17.77 -4.53 -22.99
C PHE A 249 17.34 -5.94 -23.42
N LYS A 250 16.91 -6.10 -24.67
CA LYS A 250 16.51 -7.40 -25.22
C LYS A 250 17.69 -8.38 -25.28
N LYS A 251 18.85 -7.94 -25.79
CA LYS A 251 20.07 -8.76 -25.91
C LYS A 251 20.58 -9.23 -24.54
N GLN A 252 20.50 -8.38 -23.53
CA GLN A 252 20.92 -8.70 -22.15
C GLN A 252 19.86 -9.46 -21.35
N GLY A 253 18.71 -9.80 -21.94
CA GLY A 253 17.71 -10.62 -21.30
C GLY A 253 16.93 -9.91 -20.17
N PHE A 254 16.72 -8.60 -20.26
CA PHE A 254 16.03 -7.80 -19.26
C PHE A 254 14.67 -8.42 -18.84
N GLY A 255 13.89 -8.89 -19.82
CA GLY A 255 12.61 -9.55 -19.55
C GLY A 255 12.75 -10.77 -18.63
N LYS A 256 13.80 -11.60 -18.84
CA LYS A 256 14.09 -12.75 -17.98
C LYS A 256 14.45 -12.30 -16.57
N VAL A 257 15.25 -11.27 -16.42
CA VAL A 257 15.65 -10.72 -15.09
C VAL A 257 14.42 -10.25 -14.32
N VAL A 258 13.52 -9.51 -14.98
CA VAL A 258 12.25 -9.04 -14.36
C VAL A 258 11.37 -10.22 -13.93
N HIS A 259 11.21 -11.23 -14.80
CA HIS A 259 10.44 -12.44 -14.46
C HIS A 259 11.03 -13.16 -13.24
N ASP A 260 12.34 -13.36 -13.21
CA ASP A 260 13.01 -14.08 -12.12
C ASP A 260 12.92 -13.28 -10.80
N ALA A 261 13.03 -11.95 -10.85
CA ALA A 261 12.88 -11.08 -9.69
C ALA A 261 11.46 -11.15 -9.10
N VAL A 262 10.41 -11.04 -9.94
CA VAL A 262 9.02 -11.15 -9.50
C VAL A 262 8.72 -12.54 -8.91
N ARG A 263 9.22 -13.61 -9.53
CA ARG A 263 9.09 -14.98 -9.01
C ARG A 263 9.77 -15.15 -7.65
N ALA A 264 10.97 -14.59 -7.48
CA ALA A 264 11.69 -14.63 -6.21
C ALA A 264 10.91 -13.89 -5.10
N ALA A 265 10.40 -12.69 -5.38
CA ALA A 265 9.57 -11.93 -4.44
C ALA A 265 8.27 -12.68 -4.09
N HIS A 266 7.60 -13.30 -5.07
CA HIS A 266 6.39 -14.10 -4.83
C HIS A 266 6.69 -15.31 -3.94
N ARG A 267 7.76 -16.07 -4.22
CA ARG A 267 8.18 -17.18 -3.37
C ARG A 267 8.44 -16.73 -1.94
N ARG A 268 9.18 -15.62 -1.77
CA ARG A 268 9.48 -15.08 -0.45
C ARG A 268 8.22 -14.63 0.31
N SER A 269 7.24 -14.04 -0.37
CA SER A 269 5.95 -13.67 0.25
C SER A 269 5.22 -14.90 0.79
N LYS A 270 5.21 -16.02 0.04
CA LYS A 270 4.62 -17.28 0.52
C LYS A 270 5.34 -17.84 1.74
N GLU A 271 6.68 -17.88 1.71
CA GLU A 271 7.49 -18.33 2.85
C GLU A 271 7.19 -17.52 4.12
N MET A 272 7.09 -16.19 3.97
CA MET A 272 6.73 -15.30 5.10
C MET A 272 5.35 -15.64 5.66
N ARG A 273 4.37 -15.93 4.80
CA ARG A 273 3.02 -16.29 5.23
C ARG A 273 3.00 -17.62 5.99
N GLU A 274 3.81 -18.59 5.58
CA GLU A 274 3.89 -19.93 6.19
C GLU A 274 4.70 -19.92 7.49
N GLY A 275 5.63 -18.98 7.66
CA GLY A 275 6.52 -18.88 8.82
C GLY A 275 6.03 -17.98 9.95
N VAL A 276 4.83 -17.38 9.83
CA VAL A 276 4.26 -16.46 10.85
C VAL A 276 3.20 -17.15 11.74
#